data_d7df064dc4c38eeacf5151c6cc4d0458
#
_entry.id   d7df064dc4c38eeacf5151c6cc4d0458
#
_cell.length_a   1.000
_cell.length_b   1.000
_cell.length_c   1.000
_cell.angle_alpha   90.00
_cell.angle_beta   90.00
_cell.angle_gamma   90.00
#
_symmetry.space_group_name_H-M   'P 1'
#
loop_
_entity.id
_entity.type
_entity.pdbx_description
1 polymer ?
#
loop_
_entity_poly.entity_id
_entity_poly.type
_entity_poly.pdbx_seq_one_letter_code
_entity_poly.pdbx_strand_id
1 'polypeptide(L)'
;VRAERARMLFAILLRHPWILPQVEEAIGLLDLPDGPAAHLRAAILAWHGTAERLDSEGLIAHLAECGLEDAVAWALVPAGLPLAARPEALPGEVEEGFWHFFLRLRGEAELIEDKREALRILAETNDPAAQRRLILLSEALDAIRRGEGAAGASGDAA
;
A
#
# COMPACT_ATOMS: atom_id res chain seq x y z
N VAL A 1 10.97 9.44 6.09
CA VAL A 1 10.50 9.20 4.73
C VAL A 1 9.78 7.87 4.64
N ARG A 2 10.37 6.80 5.17
CA ARG A 2 9.72 5.48 5.13
C ARG A 2 8.42 5.46 5.94
N ALA A 3 8.43 6.04 7.13
CA ALA A 3 7.23 6.14 7.97
C ALA A 3 6.13 6.97 7.28
N GLU A 4 6.53 8.02 6.58
CA GLU A 4 5.58 8.87 5.84
C GLU A 4 4.94 8.12 4.67
N ARG A 5 5.73 7.32 3.96
CA ARG A 5 5.20 6.48 2.87
C ARG A 5 4.24 5.43 3.40
N ALA A 6 4.57 4.82 4.53
CA ALA A 6 3.66 3.88 5.17
C ALA A 6 2.36 4.56 5.59
N ARG A 7 2.44 5.76 6.16
CA ARG A 7 1.28 6.54 6.54
C ARG A 7 0.36 6.79 5.34
N MET A 8 0.93 7.21 4.22
CA MET A 8 0.16 7.48 3.01
C MET A 8 -0.49 6.21 2.44
N LEU A 9 0.23 5.10 2.46
CA LEU A 9 -0.31 3.82 2.00
C LEU A 9 -1.52 3.42 2.85
N PHE A 10 -1.41 3.52 4.17
CA PHE A 10 -2.51 3.15 5.05
C PHE A 10 -3.67 4.14 4.99
N ALA A 11 -3.41 5.42 4.72
CA ALA A 11 -4.47 6.38 4.45
C ALA A 11 -5.32 5.95 3.25
N ILE A 12 -4.67 5.47 2.19
CA ILE A 12 -5.38 4.94 1.01
C ILE A 12 -6.24 3.73 1.38
N LEU A 13 -5.68 2.79 2.13
CA LEU A 13 -6.42 1.59 2.55
C LEU A 13 -7.61 1.92 3.45
N LEU A 14 -7.45 2.88 4.35
CA LEU A 14 -8.53 3.29 5.25
C LEU A 14 -9.69 3.95 4.51
N ARG A 15 -9.39 4.70 3.46
CA ARG A 15 -10.41 5.37 2.64
C ARG A 15 -11.04 4.45 1.61
N HIS A 16 -10.27 3.47 1.12
CA HIS A 16 -10.71 2.60 0.02
C HIS A 16 -10.42 1.12 0.30
N PRO A 17 -11.01 0.55 1.37
CA PRO A 17 -10.74 -0.84 1.71
C PRO A 17 -11.25 -1.85 0.67
N TRP A 18 -12.05 -1.41 -0.29
CA TRP A 18 -12.49 -2.29 -1.38
C TRP A 18 -11.33 -2.83 -2.21
N ILE A 19 -10.14 -2.21 -2.14
CA ILE A 19 -8.95 -2.68 -2.86
C ILE A 19 -8.30 -3.91 -2.18
N LEU A 20 -8.64 -4.20 -0.92
CA LEU A 20 -7.99 -5.26 -0.14
C LEU A 20 -7.90 -6.62 -0.83
N PRO A 21 -8.95 -7.12 -1.53
CA PRO A 21 -8.83 -8.41 -2.21
C PRO A 21 -7.69 -8.47 -3.22
N GLN A 22 -7.29 -7.33 -3.77
CA GLN A 22 -6.23 -7.25 -4.77
C GLN A 22 -4.85 -7.11 -4.15
N VAL A 23 -4.75 -6.60 -2.91
CA VAL A 23 -3.48 -6.16 -2.34
C VAL A 23 -3.15 -6.81 -0.99
N GLU A 24 -4.00 -7.68 -0.45
CA GLU A 24 -3.78 -8.25 0.88
C GLU A 24 -2.46 -9.01 0.99
N GLU A 25 -2.08 -9.76 -0.05
CA GLU A 25 -0.81 -10.47 -0.06
C GLU A 25 0.37 -9.50 -0.06
N ALA A 26 0.27 -8.44 -0.86
CA ALA A 26 1.30 -7.43 -0.93
C ALA A 26 1.50 -6.75 0.43
N ILE A 27 0.40 -6.38 1.08
CA ILE A 27 0.46 -5.74 2.40
C ILE A 27 1.13 -6.67 3.42
N GLY A 28 0.85 -7.96 3.34
CA GLY A 28 1.46 -8.95 4.23
C GLY A 28 2.97 -9.07 4.08
N LEU A 29 3.51 -8.71 2.90
CA LEU A 29 4.94 -8.77 2.63
C LEU A 29 5.73 -7.58 3.17
N LEU A 30 5.06 -6.49 3.55
CA LEU A 30 5.74 -5.30 4.03
C LEU A 30 6.44 -5.57 5.36
N ASP A 31 7.69 -5.13 5.45
CA ASP A 31 8.44 -5.13 6.69
C ASP A 31 8.14 -3.82 7.42
N LEU A 32 7.29 -3.91 8.43
CA LEU A 32 6.86 -2.77 9.22
C LEU A 32 7.38 -2.87 10.63
N PRO A 33 8.13 -1.87 11.12
CA PRO A 33 8.52 -1.85 12.52
C PRO A 33 7.31 -1.74 13.42
N ASP A 34 7.46 -2.15 14.68
CA ASP A 34 6.38 -2.02 15.65
C ASP A 34 5.93 -0.56 15.73
N GLY A 35 4.62 -0.35 15.59
CA GLY A 35 4.06 0.99 15.57
C GLY A 35 2.70 1.02 14.89
N PRO A 36 2.18 2.23 14.57
CA PRO A 36 0.83 2.38 14.03
C PRO A 36 0.58 1.59 12.76
N ALA A 37 1.53 1.61 11.82
CA ALA A 37 1.35 0.91 10.54
C ALA A 37 1.23 -0.60 10.74
N ALA A 38 2.07 -1.18 11.59
CA ALA A 38 2.03 -2.62 11.87
C ALA A 38 0.71 -3.01 12.56
N HIS A 39 0.26 -2.19 13.49
CA HIS A 39 -1.00 -2.43 14.20
C HIS A 39 -2.20 -2.31 13.26
N LEU A 40 -2.20 -1.31 12.38
CA LEU A 40 -3.24 -1.16 11.37
C LEU A 40 -3.26 -2.36 10.42
N ARG A 41 -2.09 -2.81 9.95
CA ARG A 41 -2.02 -3.95 9.05
C ARG A 41 -2.68 -5.19 9.67
N ALA A 42 -2.31 -5.52 10.88
CA ALA A 42 -2.85 -6.70 11.54
C ALA A 42 -4.38 -6.64 11.67
N ALA A 43 -4.89 -5.49 12.12
CA ALA A 43 -6.32 -5.32 12.32
C ALA A 43 -7.09 -5.27 11.00
N ILE A 44 -6.55 -4.62 9.98
CA ILE A 44 -7.18 -4.52 8.66
C ILE A 44 -7.29 -5.90 8.01
N LEU A 45 -6.22 -6.69 8.04
CA LEU A 45 -6.24 -8.04 7.46
C LEU A 45 -7.21 -8.96 8.20
N ALA A 46 -7.26 -8.87 9.52
CA ALA A 46 -8.23 -9.64 10.31
C ALA A 46 -9.67 -9.23 9.97
N TRP A 47 -9.93 -7.94 9.87
CA TRP A 47 -11.24 -7.42 9.50
C TRP A 47 -11.66 -7.87 8.09
N HIS A 48 -10.73 -7.82 7.13
CA HIS A 48 -11.01 -8.23 5.75
C HIS A 48 -11.49 -9.69 5.69
N GLY A 49 -10.96 -10.55 6.54
CA GLY A 49 -11.35 -11.96 6.58
C GLY A 49 -12.78 -12.21 7.01
N THR A 50 -13.42 -11.26 7.68
CA THR A 50 -14.77 -11.42 8.23
C THR A 50 -15.78 -10.37 7.77
N ALA A 51 -15.33 -9.31 7.13
CA ALA A 51 -16.21 -8.21 6.72
C ALA A 51 -17.14 -8.62 5.58
N GLU A 52 -18.41 -8.30 5.73
CA GLU A 52 -19.40 -8.52 4.67
C GLU A 52 -19.31 -7.46 3.59
N ARG A 53 -18.92 -6.24 3.98
CA ARG A 53 -18.76 -5.10 3.08
C ARG A 53 -17.42 -4.44 3.35
N LEU A 54 -16.71 -4.13 2.28
CA LEU A 54 -15.40 -3.50 2.37
C LEU A 54 -15.51 -1.98 2.18
N ASP A 55 -16.21 -1.32 3.09
CA ASP A 55 -16.36 0.13 3.08
C ASP A 55 -15.51 0.80 4.18
N SER A 56 -15.18 2.05 3.94
CA SER A 56 -14.33 2.83 4.85
C SER A 56 -14.97 3.03 6.21
N GLU A 57 -16.26 3.32 6.24
CA GLU A 57 -16.99 3.56 7.49
C GLU A 57 -16.95 2.33 8.39
N GLY A 58 -17.21 1.14 7.83
CA GLY A 58 -17.17 -0.11 8.57
C GLY A 58 -15.78 -0.43 9.09
N LEU A 59 -14.75 -0.18 8.27
CA LEU A 59 -13.37 -0.42 8.69
C LEU A 59 -12.98 0.50 9.83
N ILE A 60 -13.24 1.80 9.71
CA ILE A 60 -12.86 2.77 10.74
C ILE A 60 -13.59 2.47 12.06
N ALA A 61 -14.87 2.10 11.99
CA ALA A 61 -15.62 1.71 13.18
C ALA A 61 -15.01 0.47 13.86
N HIS A 62 -14.62 -0.52 13.08
CA HIS A 62 -13.97 -1.71 13.61
C HIS A 62 -12.63 -1.37 14.28
N LEU A 63 -11.83 -0.52 13.64
CA LEU A 63 -10.55 -0.11 14.21
C LEU A 63 -10.71 0.65 15.53
N ALA A 64 -11.74 1.46 15.65
CA ALA A 64 -12.07 2.14 16.90
C ALA A 64 -12.41 1.11 17.99
N GLU A 65 -13.18 0.08 17.67
CA GLU A 65 -13.48 -1.00 18.61
C GLU A 65 -12.23 -1.75 19.06
N CYS A 66 -11.22 -1.83 18.18
CA CYS A 66 -9.93 -2.45 18.50
C CYS A 66 -9.00 -1.53 19.30
N GLY A 67 -9.41 -0.30 19.61
CA GLY A 67 -8.57 0.65 20.31
C GLY A 67 -7.51 1.31 19.44
N LEU A 68 -7.70 1.31 18.12
CA LEU A 68 -6.73 1.85 17.16
C LEU A 68 -7.10 3.24 16.64
N GLU A 69 -7.87 4.00 17.39
CA GLU A 69 -8.25 5.35 16.99
C GLU A 69 -7.04 6.25 16.74
N ASP A 70 -6.02 6.14 17.59
CA ASP A 70 -4.81 6.95 17.44
C ASP A 70 -4.04 6.57 16.17
N ALA A 71 -4.02 5.30 15.82
CA ALA A 71 -3.39 4.83 14.59
C ALA A 71 -4.14 5.33 13.35
N VAL A 72 -5.47 5.32 13.39
CA VAL A 72 -6.30 5.89 12.33
C VAL A 72 -6.02 7.39 12.18
N ALA A 73 -5.98 8.12 13.28
CA ALA A 73 -5.67 9.54 13.27
C ALA A 73 -4.26 9.81 12.73
N TRP A 74 -3.30 8.99 13.11
CA TRP A 74 -1.94 9.06 12.56
C TRP A 74 -1.94 9.02 11.04
N ALA A 75 -2.76 8.15 10.45
CA ALA A 75 -2.82 8.01 9.00
C ALA A 75 -3.62 9.13 8.31
N LEU A 76 -4.75 9.54 8.89
CA LEU A 76 -5.73 10.37 8.18
C LEU A 76 -5.71 11.85 8.53
N VAL A 77 -5.31 12.22 9.74
CA VAL A 77 -5.40 13.61 10.22
C VAL A 77 -4.36 14.55 9.60
N PRO A 78 -3.08 14.14 9.39
CA PRO A 78 -2.08 15.08 8.85
C PRO A 78 -2.46 15.63 7.49
N ALA A 79 -2.08 16.88 7.23
CA ALA A 79 -2.24 17.51 5.93
C ALA A 79 -1.36 16.81 4.87
N GLY A 80 -1.68 17.02 3.60
CA GLY A 80 -0.88 16.51 2.50
C GLY A 80 -1.16 15.05 2.14
N LEU A 81 -2.37 14.58 2.41
CA LEU A 81 -2.77 13.24 1.98
C LEU A 81 -2.73 13.15 0.44
N PRO A 82 -2.31 11.99 -0.10
CA PRO A 82 -2.28 11.81 -1.54
C PRO A 82 -3.68 11.82 -2.15
N LEU A 83 -3.75 12.13 -3.45
CA LEU A 83 -5.02 12.13 -4.17
C LEU A 83 -5.76 10.79 -3.99
N ALA A 84 -5.03 9.69 -4.02
CA ALA A 84 -5.61 8.35 -3.86
C ALA A 84 -6.30 8.14 -2.52
N ALA A 85 -5.96 8.92 -1.49
CA ALA A 85 -6.59 8.83 -0.16
C ALA A 85 -7.81 9.74 -0.01
N ARG A 86 -8.20 10.47 -1.03
CA ARG A 86 -9.41 11.29 -1.00
C ARG A 86 -10.64 10.41 -1.19
N PRO A 87 -11.75 10.71 -0.50
CA PRO A 87 -12.97 9.91 -0.63
C PRO A 87 -13.49 9.82 -2.06
N GLU A 88 -13.31 10.89 -2.86
CA GLU A 88 -13.79 10.99 -4.24
C GLU A 88 -12.83 10.42 -5.28
N ALA A 89 -11.69 9.86 -4.86
CA ALA A 89 -10.71 9.32 -5.80
C ALA A 89 -11.31 8.21 -6.68
N LEU A 90 -10.94 8.22 -7.96
CA LEU A 90 -11.38 7.20 -8.92
C LEU A 90 -10.63 5.88 -8.65
N PRO A 91 -11.25 4.73 -8.99
CA PRO A 91 -10.61 3.42 -8.77
C PRO A 91 -9.19 3.31 -9.32
N GLY A 92 -8.96 3.81 -10.53
CA GLY A 92 -7.62 3.81 -11.13
C GLY A 92 -6.61 4.65 -10.34
N GLU A 93 -7.06 5.77 -9.81
CA GLU A 93 -6.21 6.64 -8.98
C GLU A 93 -5.85 5.96 -7.66
N VAL A 94 -6.79 5.22 -7.08
CA VAL A 94 -6.56 4.48 -5.85
C VAL A 94 -5.53 3.38 -6.05
N GLU A 95 -5.68 2.59 -7.11
CA GLU A 95 -4.74 1.51 -7.44
C GLU A 95 -3.35 2.05 -7.71
N GLU A 96 -3.26 3.08 -8.54
CA GLU A 96 -1.98 3.71 -8.87
C GLU A 96 -1.29 4.26 -7.64
N GLY A 97 -2.04 4.96 -6.78
CA GLY A 97 -1.52 5.53 -5.55
C GLY A 97 -1.03 4.46 -4.59
N PHE A 98 -1.80 3.37 -4.43
CA PHE A 98 -1.39 2.26 -3.59
C PHE A 98 -0.04 1.70 -4.04
N TRP A 99 0.10 1.35 -5.31
CA TRP A 99 1.33 0.75 -5.82
C TRP A 99 2.49 1.73 -5.80
N HIS A 100 2.25 3.01 -6.00
CA HIS A 100 3.28 4.04 -5.89
C HIS A 100 3.97 4.00 -4.52
N PHE A 101 3.21 3.98 -3.44
CA PHE A 101 3.78 3.94 -2.09
C PHE A 101 4.29 2.56 -1.71
N PHE A 102 3.59 1.50 -2.10
CA PHE A 102 4.00 0.14 -1.83
C PHE A 102 5.39 -0.15 -2.41
N LEU A 103 5.60 0.15 -3.68
CA LEU A 103 6.86 -0.15 -4.34
C LEU A 103 8.02 0.63 -3.72
N ARG A 104 7.76 1.82 -3.23
CA ARG A 104 8.77 2.62 -2.54
C ARG A 104 9.06 2.16 -1.12
N LEU A 105 8.14 1.44 -0.52
CA LEU A 105 8.35 0.82 0.79
C LEU A 105 9.16 -0.47 0.71
N ARG A 106 9.08 -1.19 -0.40
CA ARG A 106 9.94 -2.35 -0.65
C ARG A 106 11.33 -1.86 -0.99
N GLY A 107 12.37 -2.49 -0.53
CA GLY A 107 13.73 -2.18 -0.93
C GLY A 107 14.05 -2.74 -2.31
N GLU A 108 15.19 -2.34 -2.89
CA GLU A 108 15.59 -2.82 -4.21
C GLU A 108 15.72 -4.35 -4.26
N ALA A 109 16.32 -4.94 -3.23
CA ALA A 109 16.49 -6.40 -3.16
C ALA A 109 15.13 -7.13 -3.17
N GLU A 110 14.17 -6.63 -2.40
CA GLU A 110 12.84 -7.21 -2.33
C GLU A 110 12.10 -7.05 -3.64
N LEU A 111 12.25 -5.90 -4.31
CA LEU A 111 11.64 -5.68 -5.62
C LEU A 111 12.19 -6.61 -6.68
N ILE A 112 13.49 -6.92 -6.63
CA ILE A 112 14.12 -7.88 -7.54
C ILE A 112 13.49 -9.26 -7.35
N GLU A 113 13.31 -9.69 -6.10
CA GLU A 113 12.66 -10.97 -5.81
C GLU A 113 11.20 -10.98 -6.24
N ASP A 114 10.47 -9.89 -5.98
CA ASP A 114 9.07 -9.75 -6.40
C ASP A 114 8.94 -9.84 -7.91
N LYS A 115 9.88 -9.22 -8.64
CA LYS A 115 9.90 -9.27 -10.11
C LYS A 115 10.17 -10.69 -10.62
N ARG A 116 11.09 -11.39 -9.98
CA ARG A 116 11.41 -12.78 -10.34
C ARG A 116 10.18 -13.66 -10.17
N GLU A 117 9.46 -13.51 -9.07
CA GLU A 117 8.24 -14.26 -8.81
C GLU A 117 7.13 -13.92 -9.81
N ALA A 118 6.96 -12.64 -10.16
CA ALA A 118 5.98 -12.22 -11.16
C ALA A 118 6.29 -12.84 -12.53
N LEU A 119 7.57 -12.90 -12.91
CA LEU A 119 8.00 -13.55 -14.15
C LEU A 119 7.66 -15.03 -14.14
N ARG A 120 7.88 -15.72 -13.02
CA ARG A 120 7.57 -17.14 -12.89
C ARG A 120 6.07 -17.37 -13.04
N ILE A 121 5.25 -16.60 -12.37
CA ILE A 121 3.78 -16.71 -12.43
C ILE A 121 3.30 -16.44 -13.86
N LEU A 122 3.83 -15.40 -14.50
CA LEU A 122 3.45 -15.07 -15.88
C LEU A 122 3.79 -16.20 -16.84
N ALA A 123 4.97 -16.82 -16.69
CA ALA A 123 5.38 -17.93 -17.54
C ALA A 123 4.48 -19.15 -17.37
N GLU A 124 3.98 -19.39 -16.17
CA GLU A 124 3.14 -20.55 -15.89
C GLU A 124 1.66 -20.33 -16.22
N THR A 125 1.15 -19.12 -15.98
CA THR A 125 -0.29 -18.84 -16.02
C THR A 125 -0.71 -17.90 -17.15
N ASN A 126 0.22 -17.09 -17.66
CA ASN A 126 -0.05 -16.02 -18.62
C ASN A 126 -1.16 -15.06 -18.12
N ASP A 127 -1.20 -14.83 -16.81
CA ASP A 127 -2.21 -14.02 -16.14
C ASP A 127 -1.99 -12.53 -16.41
N PRO A 128 -3.01 -11.79 -16.92
CA PRO A 128 -2.89 -10.34 -17.12
C PRO A 128 -2.53 -9.57 -15.86
N ALA A 129 -2.95 -10.03 -14.69
CA ALA A 129 -2.61 -9.39 -13.42
C ALA A 129 -1.09 -9.52 -13.15
N ALA A 130 -0.51 -10.69 -13.43
CA ALA A 130 0.92 -10.90 -13.28
C ALA A 130 1.71 -10.01 -14.26
N GLN A 131 1.20 -9.83 -15.46
CA GLN A 131 1.83 -8.95 -16.45
C GLN A 131 1.84 -7.50 -15.98
N ARG A 132 0.73 -6.99 -15.48
CA ARG A 132 0.64 -5.63 -14.95
C ARG A 132 1.58 -5.44 -13.76
N ARG A 133 1.62 -6.41 -12.87
CA ARG A 133 2.52 -6.40 -11.72
C ARG A 133 3.98 -6.34 -12.15
N LEU A 134 4.36 -7.13 -13.14
CA LEU A 134 5.71 -7.13 -13.69
C LEU A 134 6.11 -5.76 -14.24
N ILE A 135 5.21 -5.11 -14.96
CA ILE A 135 5.45 -3.76 -15.51
C ILE A 135 5.71 -2.77 -14.38
N LEU A 136 4.86 -2.77 -13.36
CA LEU A 136 5.00 -1.86 -12.22
C LEU A 136 6.30 -2.09 -11.46
N LEU A 137 6.66 -3.35 -11.24
CA LEU A 137 7.91 -3.70 -10.55
C LEU A 137 9.14 -3.28 -11.35
N SER A 138 9.09 -3.46 -12.66
CA SER A 138 10.18 -3.04 -13.56
C SER A 138 10.35 -1.53 -13.54
N GLU A 139 9.27 -0.77 -13.60
CA GLU A 139 9.30 0.69 -13.54
C GLU A 139 9.86 1.17 -12.20
N ALA A 140 9.45 0.53 -11.10
CA ALA A 140 9.93 0.90 -9.77
C ALA A 140 11.44 0.66 -9.63
N LEU A 141 11.93 -0.48 -10.11
CA LEU A 141 13.36 -0.79 -10.09
C LEU A 141 14.17 0.17 -10.94
N ASP A 142 13.66 0.51 -12.12
CA ASP A 142 14.33 1.47 -12.99
C ASP A 142 14.41 2.86 -12.33
N ALA A 143 13.34 3.28 -11.66
CA ALA A 143 13.31 4.55 -10.94
C ALA A 143 14.37 4.57 -9.83
N ILE A 144 14.47 3.51 -9.04
CA ILE A 144 15.46 3.40 -7.98
C ILE A 144 16.89 3.46 -8.56
N ARG A 145 17.14 2.72 -9.63
CA ARG A 145 18.47 2.65 -10.27
C ARG A 145 18.89 3.95 -10.91
N ARG A 146 17.94 4.77 -11.37
CA ARG A 146 18.23 6.10 -11.89
C ARG A 146 18.44 7.14 -10.78
N GLY A 147 18.31 6.73 -9.53
CA GLY A 147 18.47 7.64 -8.40
C GLY A 147 17.23 8.47 -8.08
N GLU A 148 16.11 8.19 -8.68
CA GLU A 148 14.84 8.87 -8.36
C GLU A 148 14.44 8.63 -6.91
N GLY A 149 14.85 7.49 -6.34
CA GLY A 149 14.67 7.23 -4.94
C GLY A 149 15.33 8.29 -4.06
N ALA A 150 16.53 8.73 -4.41
CA ALA A 150 17.22 9.79 -3.70
C ALA A 150 16.56 11.14 -3.96
N ALA A 151 16.20 11.44 -5.21
CA ALA A 151 15.48 12.65 -5.55
C ALA A 151 14.10 12.67 -4.93
N GLY A 152 13.41 11.53 -4.97
CA GLY A 152 12.12 11.34 -4.32
C GLY A 152 12.20 11.50 -2.81
N ALA A 153 13.26 11.01 -2.20
CA ALA A 153 13.49 11.18 -0.76
C ALA A 153 13.60 12.66 -0.40
N SER A 154 14.26 13.44 -1.24
CA SER A 154 14.35 14.89 -1.09
C SER A 154 12.99 15.57 -1.22
N GLY A 155 12.20 15.15 -2.20
CA GLY A 155 10.86 15.65 -2.40
C GLY A 155 9.87 15.13 -1.34
N ASP A 156 10.01 13.88 -0.96
CA ASP A 156 9.14 13.25 0.04
C ASP A 156 9.39 13.76 1.45
N ALA A 157 10.57 14.28 1.71
CA ALA A 157 10.88 14.89 2.99
C ALA A 157 10.14 16.21 3.20
N ALA A 158 9.64 16.78 2.13
CA ALA A 158 8.88 18.01 2.18
C ALA A 158 7.42 17.81 2.65
#